data_0ba719edb4727f25cdfc5d5e74d29b1c
#
_entry.id   0ba719edb4727f25cdfc5d5e74d29b1c
#
_cell.length_a   1.000
_cell.length_b   1.000
_cell.length_c   1.000
_cell.angle_alpha   90.00
_cell.angle_beta   90.00
_cell.angle_gamma   90.00
#
_symmetry.space_group_name_H-M   'P 1'
#
loop_
_entity.id
_entity.type
_entity.pdbx_description
1 polymer ?
#
loop_
_entity_poly.entity_id
_entity_poly.type
_entity_poly.pdbx_seq_one_letter_code
_entity_poly.pdbx_strand_id
1 'polypeptide(L)'
;MSTTGTVKPARTTDAYDEELIPRYSMLERANHWLGAFTYIFCLATGLAFWTPYLFWLATMVGGGPTARFWHPIIGLFFTASLFWTFAEWRRDMAIDNDDRVWVDRIQFYIQNDDDKLPPVGRFNWGQKLFFWGMIYSIILLLLSGVVLWFVESVPWSWHILRYIAILVHASVALITIGLFLIHVYMSTFLEEGSLGSMIQGTVTRAWAWTFHRKWYYQVIGRSPRKE
;
A
#
# COMPACT_ATOMS: atom_id res chain seq x y z
N MET A 1 21.63 -40.15 16.23
CA MET A 1 20.63 -39.26 16.85
C MET A 1 19.72 -38.74 15.76
N SER A 2 18.51 -39.34 15.64
CA SER A 2 17.52 -39.01 14.61
C SER A 2 16.69 -37.82 15.11
N THR A 3 16.81 -36.68 14.46
CA THR A 3 15.90 -35.53 14.68
C THR A 3 14.64 -35.78 13.88
N THR A 4 13.64 -36.35 14.53
CA THR A 4 12.26 -36.41 14.02
C THR A 4 11.71 -34.98 14.01
N GLY A 5 11.83 -34.30 12.85
CA GLY A 5 11.07 -33.09 12.59
C GLY A 5 9.58 -33.44 12.65
N THR A 6 8.90 -32.91 13.65
CA THR A 6 7.44 -32.98 13.72
C THR A 6 6.86 -32.17 12.56
N VAL A 7 6.53 -32.87 11.48
CA VAL A 7 5.68 -32.32 10.41
C VAL A 7 4.33 -31.98 11.05
N LYS A 8 4.03 -30.67 11.12
CA LYS A 8 2.72 -30.19 11.57
C LYS A 8 1.69 -30.88 10.68
N PRO A 9 0.69 -31.62 11.23
CA PRO A 9 -0.29 -32.30 10.39
C PRO A 9 -0.98 -31.27 9.50
N ALA A 10 -1.10 -31.58 8.20
CA ALA A 10 -1.90 -30.80 7.27
C ALA A 10 -3.28 -30.62 7.89
N ARG A 11 -3.67 -29.36 8.17
CA ARG A 11 -5.02 -29.03 8.65
C ARG A 11 -6.00 -29.55 7.60
N THR A 12 -6.86 -30.48 7.99
CA THR A 12 -8.07 -30.76 7.23
C THR A 12 -8.86 -29.45 7.20
N THR A 13 -8.89 -28.79 6.06
CA THR A 13 -9.72 -27.59 5.84
C THR A 13 -11.15 -28.06 5.84
N ASP A 14 -11.88 -27.77 6.92
CA ASP A 14 -13.33 -27.96 6.94
C ASP A 14 -13.92 -27.01 5.89
N ALA A 15 -15.00 -27.43 5.20
CA ALA A 15 -15.71 -26.60 4.21
C ALA A 15 -16.09 -25.19 4.77
N TYR A 16 -16.19 -25.06 6.09
CA TYR A 16 -16.38 -23.81 6.80
C TYR A 16 -15.19 -22.85 6.70
N ASP A 17 -13.96 -23.35 6.72
CA ASP A 17 -12.74 -22.54 6.63
C ASP A 17 -12.54 -21.99 5.20
N GLU A 18 -13.08 -22.66 4.18
CA GLU A 18 -13.03 -22.25 2.78
C GLU A 18 -14.14 -21.27 2.39
N GLU A 19 -15.15 -21.03 3.26
CA GLU A 19 -16.22 -20.09 2.97
C GLU A 19 -15.68 -18.69 2.76
N LEU A 20 -16.09 -18.06 1.65
CA LEU A 20 -15.65 -16.72 1.26
C LEU A 20 -16.46 -15.65 1.97
N ILE A 21 -15.77 -14.66 2.52
CA ILE A 21 -16.38 -13.47 3.12
C ILE A 21 -15.94 -12.21 2.36
N PRO A 22 -16.84 -11.21 2.19
CA PRO A 22 -16.49 -9.95 1.55
C PRO A 22 -15.41 -9.19 2.34
N ARG A 23 -14.37 -8.76 1.65
CA ARG A 23 -13.25 -7.97 2.22
C ARG A 23 -13.23 -6.55 1.70
N TYR A 24 -13.33 -6.40 0.38
CA TYR A 24 -13.32 -5.12 -0.32
C TYR A 24 -14.47 -5.02 -1.30
N SER A 25 -15.15 -3.89 -1.30
CA SER A 25 -16.18 -3.55 -2.28
C SER A 25 -15.58 -3.38 -3.67
N MET A 26 -16.42 -3.41 -4.71
CA MET A 26 -15.97 -3.16 -6.07
C MET A 26 -15.37 -1.75 -6.23
N LEU A 27 -15.94 -0.74 -5.54
CA LEU A 27 -15.45 0.64 -5.61
C LEU A 27 -14.08 0.79 -4.94
N GLU A 28 -13.86 0.17 -3.77
CA GLU A 28 -12.55 0.16 -3.10
C GLU A 28 -11.48 -0.45 -4.01
N ARG A 29 -11.78 -1.59 -4.66
CA ARG A 29 -10.87 -2.25 -5.59
C ARG A 29 -10.61 -1.44 -6.85
N ALA A 30 -11.65 -0.88 -7.46
CA ALA A 30 -11.52 -0.04 -8.66
C ALA A 30 -10.65 1.19 -8.36
N ASN A 31 -10.88 1.87 -7.23
CA ASN A 31 -10.07 3.00 -6.81
C ASN A 31 -8.62 2.59 -6.49
N HIS A 32 -8.41 1.45 -5.85
CA HIS A 32 -7.05 0.93 -5.60
C HIS A 32 -6.29 0.70 -6.92
N TRP A 33 -6.92 0.05 -7.92
CA TRP A 33 -6.27 -0.19 -9.21
C TRP A 33 -6.07 1.09 -10.02
N LEU A 34 -6.99 2.05 -9.93
CA LEU A 34 -6.78 3.40 -10.49
C LEU A 34 -5.53 4.04 -9.87
N GLY A 35 -5.42 4.01 -8.53
CA GLY A 35 -4.25 4.50 -7.81
C GLY A 35 -2.96 3.77 -8.22
N ALA A 36 -3.00 2.44 -8.33
CA ALA A 36 -1.83 1.64 -8.71
C ALA A 36 -1.33 1.98 -10.14
N PHE A 37 -2.21 2.03 -11.13
CA PHE A 37 -1.82 2.35 -12.51
C PHE A 37 -1.34 3.78 -12.67
N THR A 38 -2.02 4.75 -12.04
CA THR A 38 -1.59 6.15 -12.07
C THR A 38 -0.27 6.37 -11.35
N TYR A 39 -0.04 5.67 -10.23
CA TYR A 39 1.25 5.67 -9.54
C TYR A 39 2.38 5.10 -10.40
N ILE A 40 2.19 3.93 -11.03
CA ILE A 40 3.20 3.30 -11.90
C ILE A 40 3.55 4.21 -13.07
N PHE A 41 2.56 4.88 -13.67
CA PHE A 41 2.80 5.87 -14.72
C PHE A 41 3.64 7.04 -14.23
N CYS A 42 3.27 7.64 -13.08
CA CYS A 42 4.02 8.74 -12.48
C CYS A 42 5.44 8.31 -12.09
N LEU A 43 5.59 7.10 -11.54
CA LEU A 43 6.89 6.53 -11.20
C LEU A 43 7.78 6.38 -12.45
N ALA A 44 7.29 5.76 -13.51
CA ALA A 44 8.05 5.55 -14.74
C ALA A 44 8.48 6.87 -15.38
N THR A 45 7.54 7.82 -15.50
CA THR A 45 7.85 9.14 -16.09
C THR A 45 8.74 9.99 -15.18
N GLY A 46 8.54 9.93 -13.87
CA GLY A 46 9.39 10.63 -12.90
C GLY A 46 10.83 10.12 -12.89
N LEU A 47 11.03 8.80 -12.93
CA LEU A 47 12.37 8.20 -13.06
C LEU A 47 13.05 8.57 -14.39
N ALA A 48 12.28 8.67 -15.48
CA ALA A 48 12.80 9.12 -16.76
C ALA A 48 13.30 10.58 -16.72
N PHE A 49 12.67 11.45 -15.92
CA PHE A 49 13.13 12.82 -15.74
C PHE A 49 14.31 12.94 -14.78
N TRP A 50 14.42 12.00 -13.85
CA TRP A 50 15.44 12.04 -12.79
C TRP A 50 16.82 11.65 -13.30
N THR A 51 16.92 10.68 -14.26
CA THR A 51 18.22 10.20 -14.76
C THR A 51 18.19 9.81 -16.24
N PRO A 52 19.23 10.18 -17.02
CA PRO A 52 19.36 9.79 -18.42
C PRO A 52 19.33 8.26 -18.64
N TYR A 53 19.81 7.49 -17.67
CA TYR A 53 19.84 6.02 -17.77
C TYR A 53 18.45 5.39 -17.84
N LEU A 54 17.42 6.07 -17.32
CA LEU A 54 16.04 5.61 -17.32
C LEU A 54 15.16 6.38 -18.30
N PHE A 55 15.73 7.25 -19.15
CA PHE A 55 14.97 8.04 -20.12
C PHE A 55 14.17 7.18 -21.11
N TRP A 56 14.59 5.94 -21.35
CA TRP A 56 13.85 4.99 -22.18
C TRP A 56 12.41 4.73 -21.65
N LEU A 57 12.14 4.90 -20.36
CA LEU A 57 10.80 4.82 -19.81
C LEU A 57 9.86 5.90 -20.40
N ALA A 58 10.37 7.09 -20.70
CA ALA A 58 9.60 8.12 -21.37
C ALA A 58 9.23 7.71 -22.81
N THR A 59 10.08 6.96 -23.51
CA THR A 59 9.79 6.50 -24.87
C THR A 59 8.61 5.53 -24.93
N MET A 60 8.38 4.76 -23.87
CA MET A 60 7.22 3.86 -23.75
C MET A 60 5.87 4.60 -23.71
N VAL A 61 5.86 5.87 -23.30
CA VAL A 61 4.66 6.70 -23.22
C VAL A 61 4.59 7.79 -24.30
N GLY A 62 5.38 7.66 -25.35
CA GLY A 62 5.40 8.60 -26.50
C GLY A 62 6.50 9.67 -26.44
N GLY A 63 7.53 9.47 -25.62
CA GLY A 63 8.70 10.35 -25.53
C GLY A 63 8.61 11.40 -24.44
N GLY A 64 9.71 12.16 -24.27
CA GLY A 64 9.86 13.15 -23.20
C GLY A 64 8.77 14.24 -23.17
N PRO A 65 8.41 14.88 -24.31
CA PRO A 65 7.34 15.88 -24.34
C PRO A 65 5.98 15.31 -23.86
N THR A 66 5.62 14.11 -24.29
CA THR A 66 4.39 13.43 -23.92
C THR A 66 4.40 13.08 -22.42
N ALA A 67 5.51 12.52 -21.94
CA ALA A 67 5.69 12.20 -20.53
C ALA A 67 5.57 13.48 -19.66
N ARG A 68 6.20 14.60 -20.07
CA ARG A 68 6.13 15.88 -19.36
C ARG A 68 4.71 16.46 -19.31
N PHE A 69 3.94 16.27 -20.36
CA PHE A 69 2.54 16.73 -20.40
C PHE A 69 1.66 15.89 -19.47
N TRP A 70 1.75 14.55 -19.55
CA TRP A 70 0.86 13.68 -18.82
C TRP A 70 1.23 13.44 -17.36
N HIS A 71 2.50 13.53 -17.00
CA HIS A 71 2.95 13.28 -15.62
C HIS A 71 2.16 14.09 -14.57
N PRO A 72 2.01 15.42 -14.67
CA PRO A 72 1.27 16.18 -13.67
C PRO A 72 -0.23 15.89 -13.73
N ILE A 73 -0.81 15.65 -14.90
CA ILE A 73 -2.23 15.34 -15.06
C ILE A 73 -2.55 13.99 -14.40
N ILE A 74 -1.79 12.96 -14.70
CA ILE A 74 -1.95 11.63 -14.08
C ILE A 74 -1.63 11.69 -12.59
N GLY A 75 -0.68 12.53 -12.18
CA GLY A 75 -0.39 12.82 -10.77
C GLY A 75 -1.59 13.37 -10.00
N LEU A 76 -2.43 14.20 -10.63
CA LEU A 76 -3.69 14.66 -10.03
C LEU A 76 -4.70 13.52 -9.87
N PHE A 77 -4.82 12.60 -10.84
CA PHE A 77 -5.68 11.42 -10.69
C PHE A 77 -5.20 10.50 -9.57
N PHE A 78 -3.88 10.29 -9.48
CA PHE A 78 -3.29 9.55 -8.37
C PHE A 78 -3.59 10.21 -7.02
N THR A 79 -3.42 11.52 -6.93
CA THR A 79 -3.75 12.31 -5.74
C THR A 79 -5.21 12.17 -5.35
N ALA A 80 -6.13 12.30 -6.30
CA ALA A 80 -7.56 12.16 -6.07
C ALA A 80 -7.92 10.75 -5.57
N SER A 81 -7.32 9.71 -6.17
CA SER A 81 -7.49 8.32 -5.74
C SER A 81 -7.04 8.11 -4.29
N LEU A 82 -5.88 8.65 -3.89
CA LEU A 82 -5.39 8.53 -2.50
C LEU A 82 -6.26 9.32 -1.51
N PHE A 83 -6.75 10.51 -1.88
CA PHE A 83 -7.69 11.24 -1.00
C PHE A 83 -9.04 10.53 -0.88
N TRP A 84 -9.51 9.86 -1.92
CA TRP A 84 -10.68 8.98 -1.82
C TRP A 84 -10.41 7.84 -0.83
N THR A 85 -9.30 7.11 -1.00
CA THR A 85 -8.90 6.05 -0.07
C THR A 85 -8.79 6.58 1.37
N PHE A 86 -8.23 7.79 1.55
CA PHE A 86 -8.17 8.44 2.86
C PHE A 86 -9.57 8.69 3.44
N ALA A 87 -10.48 9.26 2.66
CA ALA A 87 -11.83 9.55 3.12
C ALA A 87 -12.57 8.28 3.57
N GLU A 88 -12.35 7.17 2.86
CA GLU A 88 -13.01 5.89 3.09
C GLU A 88 -12.40 5.13 4.29
N TRP A 89 -11.06 5.07 4.37
CA TRP A 89 -10.37 4.16 5.32
C TRP A 89 -9.76 4.83 6.55
N ARG A 90 -9.72 6.18 6.65
CA ARG A 90 -9.05 6.90 7.75
C ARG A 90 -9.44 6.44 9.16
N ARG A 91 -10.69 5.96 9.34
CA ARG A 91 -11.17 5.46 10.64
C ARG A 91 -10.58 4.10 10.96
N ASP A 92 -10.52 3.20 9.98
CA ASP A 92 -9.95 1.86 10.12
C ASP A 92 -8.42 1.91 10.20
N MET A 93 -7.81 2.97 9.64
CA MET A 93 -6.37 3.23 9.66
C MET A 93 -5.90 4.04 10.88
N ALA A 94 -6.80 4.36 11.83
CA ALA A 94 -6.40 5.00 13.08
C ALA A 94 -5.46 4.08 13.89
N ILE A 95 -4.40 4.68 14.43
CA ILE A 95 -3.41 3.96 15.25
C ILE A 95 -3.98 3.78 16.64
N ASP A 96 -3.98 2.56 17.15
CA ASP A 96 -4.48 2.19 18.46
C ASP A 96 -3.41 1.53 19.35
N ASN A 97 -3.78 1.10 20.55
CA ASN A 97 -2.84 0.47 21.49
C ASN A 97 -2.40 -0.94 21.01
N ASP A 98 -3.26 -1.66 20.29
CA ASP A 98 -2.91 -2.98 19.74
C ASP A 98 -1.77 -2.85 18.70
N ASP A 99 -1.75 -1.73 17.95
CA ASP A 99 -0.67 -1.43 17.00
C ASP A 99 0.69 -1.29 17.68
N ARG A 100 0.75 -0.68 18.87
CA ARG A 100 2.01 -0.54 19.62
C ARG A 100 2.53 -1.91 20.06
N VAL A 101 1.65 -2.75 20.61
CA VAL A 101 2.00 -4.13 21.00
C VAL A 101 2.45 -4.93 19.77
N TRP A 102 1.82 -4.69 18.62
CA TRP A 102 2.18 -5.35 17.37
C TRP A 102 3.61 -4.96 16.92
N VAL A 103 3.97 -3.68 17.00
CA VAL A 103 5.33 -3.18 16.68
C VAL A 103 6.37 -3.83 17.60
N ASP A 104 6.11 -3.90 18.91
CA ASP A 104 7.01 -4.53 19.86
C ASP A 104 7.24 -6.03 19.56
N ARG A 105 6.31 -6.64 18.82
CA ARG A 105 6.32 -8.06 18.46
C ARG A 105 6.57 -8.32 16.98
N ILE A 106 7.01 -7.31 16.21
CA ILE A 106 7.22 -7.39 14.75
C ILE A 106 8.11 -8.56 14.32
N GLN A 107 9.04 -8.99 15.18
CA GLN A 107 9.90 -10.15 14.94
C GLN A 107 9.09 -11.44 14.69
N PHE A 108 7.96 -11.61 15.37
CA PHE A 108 7.10 -12.80 15.19
C PHE A 108 6.36 -12.75 13.85
N TYR A 109 5.98 -11.56 13.39
CA TYR A 109 5.43 -11.38 12.05
C TYR A 109 6.42 -11.77 10.95
N ILE A 110 7.69 -11.33 11.06
CA ILE A 110 8.75 -11.69 10.11
C ILE A 110 9.04 -13.20 10.14
N GLN A 111 8.87 -13.85 11.29
CA GLN A 111 9.06 -15.28 11.47
C GLN A 111 7.84 -16.12 11.10
N ASN A 112 6.74 -15.49 10.65
CA ASN A 112 5.46 -16.15 10.32
C ASN A 112 4.84 -16.89 11.54
N ASP A 113 5.02 -16.35 12.74
CA ASP A 113 4.50 -16.86 14.02
C ASP A 113 3.33 -15.95 14.50
N ASP A 114 2.24 -15.97 13.73
CA ASP A 114 1.09 -15.09 13.92
C ASP A 114 0.34 -15.31 15.25
N ASP A 115 0.49 -16.49 15.86
CA ASP A 115 -0.15 -16.81 17.14
C ASP A 115 0.38 -15.94 18.30
N LYS A 116 1.57 -15.36 18.17
CA LYS A 116 2.18 -14.46 19.15
C LYS A 116 1.86 -12.98 18.93
N LEU A 117 1.21 -12.66 17.83
CA LEU A 117 0.79 -11.28 17.51
C LEU A 117 -0.54 -10.95 18.21
N PRO A 118 -0.76 -9.68 18.55
CA PRO A 118 -2.06 -9.26 19.04
C PRO A 118 -3.12 -9.40 17.93
N PRO A 119 -4.40 -9.59 18.30
CA PRO A 119 -5.47 -9.67 17.32
C PRO A 119 -5.60 -8.36 16.52
N VAL A 120 -5.54 -8.45 15.20
CA VAL A 120 -5.53 -7.33 14.27
C VAL A 120 -6.95 -7.03 13.78
N GLY A 121 -7.26 -5.73 13.63
CA GLY A 121 -8.50 -5.24 13.03
C GLY A 121 -8.54 -5.41 11.50
N ARG A 122 -9.28 -4.53 10.82
CA ARG A 122 -9.37 -4.56 9.34
C ARG A 122 -8.00 -4.39 8.69
N PHE A 123 -7.09 -3.63 9.30
CA PHE A 123 -5.73 -3.38 8.80
C PHE A 123 -4.71 -3.60 9.90
N ASN A 124 -3.58 -4.21 9.55
CA ASN A 124 -2.45 -4.38 10.47
C ASN A 124 -1.55 -3.12 10.49
N TRP A 125 -0.61 -3.07 11.43
CA TRP A 125 0.31 -1.95 11.58
C TRP A 125 1.10 -1.65 10.31
N GLY A 126 1.60 -2.65 9.60
CA GLY A 126 2.35 -2.46 8.35
C GLY A 126 1.50 -1.78 7.27
N GLN A 127 0.23 -2.19 7.15
CA GLN A 127 -0.75 -1.58 6.24
C GLN A 127 -1.08 -0.14 6.64
N LYS A 128 -1.21 0.14 7.95
CA LYS A 128 -1.43 1.50 8.47
C LYS A 128 -0.21 2.39 8.22
N LEU A 129 1.01 1.88 8.43
CA LEU A 129 2.25 2.61 8.15
C LEU A 129 2.37 2.97 6.67
N PHE A 130 2.10 2.02 5.78
CA PHE A 130 2.07 2.26 4.33
C PHE A 130 1.03 3.32 3.97
N PHE A 131 -0.19 3.20 4.47
CA PHE A 131 -1.28 4.15 4.21
C PHE A 131 -0.88 5.58 4.61
N TRP A 132 -0.46 5.80 5.84
CA TRP A 132 -0.07 7.13 6.31
C TRP A 132 1.18 7.64 5.61
N GLY A 133 2.15 6.77 5.34
CA GLY A 133 3.34 7.10 4.56
C GLY A 133 2.97 7.62 3.17
N MET A 134 2.05 6.95 2.47
CA MET A 134 1.57 7.39 1.15
C MET A 134 0.76 8.68 1.22
N ILE A 135 -0.10 8.87 2.23
CA ILE A 135 -0.89 10.10 2.40
C ILE A 135 0.03 11.32 2.64
N TYR A 136 1.01 11.22 3.53
CA TYR A 136 1.97 12.31 3.74
C TYR A 136 2.83 12.56 2.50
N SER A 137 3.26 11.50 1.84
CA SER A 137 4.05 11.61 0.61
C SER A 137 3.29 12.31 -0.51
N ILE A 138 2.00 11.98 -0.73
CA ILE A 138 1.23 12.59 -1.82
C ILE A 138 0.99 14.07 -1.58
N ILE A 139 0.82 14.51 -0.33
CA ILE A 139 0.70 15.94 0.00
C ILE A 139 1.98 16.68 -0.39
N LEU A 140 3.15 16.15 -0.03
CA LEU A 140 4.44 16.75 -0.38
C LEU A 140 4.71 16.71 -1.88
N LEU A 141 4.38 15.60 -2.56
CA LEU A 141 4.50 15.46 -4.01
C LEU A 141 3.57 16.41 -4.75
N LEU A 142 2.33 16.58 -4.29
CA LEU A 142 1.39 17.54 -4.88
C LEU A 142 1.90 18.97 -4.75
N LEU A 143 2.26 19.40 -3.54
CA LEU A 143 2.73 20.77 -3.29
C LEU A 143 4.00 21.09 -4.08
N SER A 144 5.00 20.21 -4.04
CA SER A 144 6.23 20.39 -4.82
C SER A 144 5.98 20.26 -6.32
N GLY A 145 5.11 19.32 -6.74
CA GLY A 145 4.76 19.10 -8.13
C GLY A 145 4.06 20.31 -8.77
N VAL A 146 3.17 20.99 -8.05
CA VAL A 146 2.53 22.23 -8.52
C VAL A 146 3.59 23.33 -8.77
N VAL A 147 4.56 23.50 -7.87
CA VAL A 147 5.67 24.44 -8.07
C VAL A 147 6.48 24.09 -9.32
N LEU A 148 6.76 22.81 -9.54
CA LEU A 148 7.51 22.35 -10.70
C LEU A 148 6.71 22.44 -12.01
N TRP A 149 5.40 22.25 -11.96
CA TRP A 149 4.52 22.36 -13.13
C TRP A 149 4.44 23.81 -13.62
N PHE A 150 4.34 24.77 -12.67
CA PHE A 150 4.25 26.21 -12.96
C PHE A 150 5.57 26.93 -12.65
N VAL A 151 6.71 26.27 -12.87
CA VAL A 151 8.05 26.79 -12.51
C VAL A 151 8.33 28.16 -13.11
N GLU A 152 7.81 28.47 -14.28
CA GLU A 152 7.98 29.76 -14.96
C GLU A 152 7.21 30.91 -14.31
N SER A 153 6.13 30.58 -13.60
CA SER A 153 5.33 31.54 -12.84
C SER A 153 5.96 31.90 -11.48
N VAL A 154 6.97 31.15 -11.03
CA VAL A 154 7.70 31.47 -9.78
C VAL A 154 8.70 32.60 -10.06
N PRO A 155 8.60 33.78 -9.40
CA PRO A 155 9.53 34.88 -9.60
C PRO A 155 10.97 34.50 -9.27
N TRP A 156 11.95 35.15 -9.93
CA TRP A 156 13.37 34.85 -9.65
C TRP A 156 13.76 35.15 -8.19
N SER A 157 13.14 36.12 -7.57
CA SER A 157 13.32 36.41 -6.13
C SER A 157 12.99 35.23 -5.22
N TRP A 158 12.21 34.28 -5.71
CA TRP A 158 11.78 33.04 -5.03
C TRP A 158 12.45 31.78 -5.59
N HIS A 159 13.59 31.92 -6.30
CA HIS A 159 14.28 30.77 -6.92
C HIS A 159 14.60 29.63 -5.93
N ILE A 160 14.83 29.93 -4.65
CA ILE A 160 15.03 28.95 -3.58
C ILE A 160 13.84 27.96 -3.53
N LEU A 161 12.60 28.43 -3.73
CA LEU A 161 11.42 27.57 -3.74
C LEU A 161 11.49 26.50 -4.85
N ARG A 162 12.06 26.85 -6.02
CA ARG A 162 12.23 25.90 -7.13
C ARG A 162 13.20 24.78 -6.73
N TYR A 163 14.33 25.11 -6.09
CA TYR A 163 15.30 24.10 -5.63
C TYR A 163 14.73 23.21 -4.54
N ILE A 164 14.02 23.80 -3.57
CA ILE A 164 13.33 23.04 -2.52
C ILE A 164 12.30 22.09 -3.15
N ALA A 165 11.51 22.56 -4.12
CA ALA A 165 10.52 21.73 -4.79
C ALA A 165 11.16 20.55 -5.54
N ILE A 166 12.28 20.76 -6.25
CA ILE A 166 13.01 19.67 -6.92
C ILE A 166 13.49 18.64 -5.88
N LEU A 167 14.13 19.10 -4.81
CA LEU A 167 14.69 18.24 -3.78
C LEU A 167 13.59 17.42 -3.09
N VAL A 168 12.52 18.10 -2.64
CA VAL A 168 11.40 17.45 -1.96
C VAL A 168 10.71 16.46 -2.88
N HIS A 169 10.39 16.85 -4.13
CA HIS A 169 9.68 16.00 -5.08
C HIS A 169 10.47 14.71 -5.36
N ALA A 170 11.74 14.84 -5.70
CA ALA A 170 12.58 13.68 -5.99
C ALA A 170 12.80 12.78 -4.77
N SER A 171 13.11 13.37 -3.59
CA SER A 171 13.37 12.59 -2.38
C SER A 171 12.12 11.85 -1.90
N VAL A 172 10.97 12.51 -1.91
CA VAL A 172 9.70 11.89 -1.51
C VAL A 172 9.28 10.81 -2.52
N ALA A 173 9.49 11.04 -3.83
CA ALA A 173 9.25 10.01 -4.84
C ALA A 173 10.09 8.75 -4.57
N LEU A 174 11.37 8.88 -4.22
CA LEU A 174 12.23 7.75 -3.84
C LEU A 174 11.72 7.02 -2.59
N ILE A 175 11.24 7.76 -1.59
CA ILE A 175 10.61 7.15 -0.40
C ILE A 175 9.38 6.33 -0.80
N THR A 176 8.52 6.86 -1.70
CA THR A 176 7.34 6.10 -2.15
C THR A 176 7.71 4.83 -2.91
N ILE A 177 8.84 4.79 -3.61
CA ILE A 177 9.35 3.54 -4.25
C ILE A 177 9.62 2.48 -3.19
N GLY A 178 10.32 2.83 -2.10
CA GLY A 178 10.57 1.91 -1.00
C GLY A 178 9.27 1.37 -0.38
N LEU A 179 8.33 2.26 -0.10
CA LEU A 179 7.01 1.89 0.42
C LEU A 179 6.26 0.96 -0.56
N PHE A 180 6.27 1.27 -1.84
CA PHE A 180 5.62 0.47 -2.88
C PHE A 180 6.23 -0.93 -3.00
N LEU A 181 7.55 -1.05 -2.99
CA LEU A 181 8.23 -2.35 -3.07
C LEU A 181 7.88 -3.22 -1.85
N ILE A 182 7.88 -2.65 -0.65
CA ILE A 182 7.47 -3.35 0.57
C ILE A 182 5.99 -3.77 0.44
N HIS A 183 5.10 -2.86 0.01
CA HIS A 183 3.67 -3.16 -0.15
C HIS A 183 3.43 -4.32 -1.12
N VAL A 184 4.08 -4.32 -2.29
CA VAL A 184 3.95 -5.40 -3.27
C VAL A 184 4.49 -6.71 -2.70
N TYR A 185 5.67 -6.68 -2.06
CA TYR A 185 6.27 -7.87 -1.46
C TYR A 185 5.37 -8.48 -0.38
N MET A 186 4.86 -7.66 0.54
CA MET A 186 4.01 -8.11 1.64
C MET A 186 2.70 -8.71 1.13
N SER A 187 2.07 -8.08 0.14
CA SER A 187 0.76 -8.51 -0.38
C SER A 187 0.84 -9.73 -1.31
N THR A 188 2.01 -10.01 -1.90
CA THR A 188 2.16 -11.12 -2.86
C THR A 188 2.85 -12.34 -2.27
N PHE A 189 3.81 -12.13 -1.35
CA PHE A 189 4.67 -13.20 -0.86
C PHE A 189 4.48 -13.53 0.62
N LEU A 190 4.19 -12.55 1.47
CA LEU A 190 4.12 -12.78 2.90
C LEU A 190 2.69 -13.11 3.38
N GLU A 191 1.70 -12.34 2.95
CA GLU A 191 0.29 -12.59 3.27
C GLU A 191 -0.39 -13.27 2.07
N GLU A 192 -0.21 -14.59 1.93
CA GLU A 192 -0.84 -15.37 0.87
C GLU A 192 -2.35 -15.14 0.83
N GLY A 193 -2.90 -14.79 -0.36
CA GLY A 193 -4.32 -14.44 -0.54
C GLY A 193 -4.63 -12.94 -0.43
N SER A 194 -3.73 -12.11 0.07
CA SER A 194 -3.95 -10.67 0.20
C SER A 194 -4.16 -9.99 -1.17
N LEU A 195 -3.30 -10.28 -2.16
CA LEU A 195 -3.48 -9.81 -3.55
C LEU A 195 -4.80 -10.33 -4.13
N GLY A 196 -5.15 -11.60 -3.88
CA GLY A 196 -6.43 -12.20 -4.31
C GLY A 196 -7.63 -11.42 -3.80
N SER A 197 -7.58 -10.92 -2.56
CA SER A 197 -8.64 -10.12 -1.97
C SER A 197 -8.86 -8.79 -2.71
N MET A 198 -7.80 -8.19 -3.23
CA MET A 198 -7.89 -6.95 -4.00
C MET A 198 -8.35 -7.19 -5.45
N ILE A 199 -8.18 -8.42 -5.98
CA ILE A 199 -8.68 -8.80 -7.32
C ILE A 199 -10.14 -9.28 -7.24
N GLN A 200 -10.46 -10.17 -6.30
CA GLN A 200 -11.77 -10.84 -6.20
C GLN A 200 -12.74 -10.12 -5.25
N GLY A 201 -12.22 -9.41 -4.25
CA GLY A 201 -12.99 -8.71 -3.23
C GLY A 201 -13.35 -9.55 -2.02
N THR A 202 -12.91 -10.81 -1.99
CA THR A 202 -13.25 -11.78 -0.94
C THR A 202 -11.99 -12.43 -0.37
N VAL A 203 -12.11 -12.95 0.84
CA VAL A 203 -11.10 -13.79 1.50
C VAL A 203 -11.79 -14.99 2.12
N THR A 204 -11.03 -16.07 2.39
CA THR A 204 -11.55 -17.21 3.15
C THR A 204 -11.70 -16.86 4.63
N ARG A 205 -12.58 -17.56 5.34
CA ARG A 205 -12.70 -17.42 6.81
C ARG A 205 -11.40 -17.77 7.51
N ALA A 206 -10.69 -18.79 7.05
CA ALA A 206 -9.39 -19.17 7.59
C ALA A 206 -8.37 -18.03 7.47
N TRP A 207 -8.30 -17.38 6.30
CA TRP A 207 -7.43 -16.20 6.09
C TRP A 207 -7.76 -15.07 7.07
N ALA A 208 -9.04 -14.70 7.16
CA ALA A 208 -9.50 -13.63 8.03
C ALA A 208 -9.20 -13.93 9.52
N TRP A 209 -9.34 -15.17 9.94
CA TRP A 209 -9.01 -15.62 11.28
C TRP A 209 -7.50 -15.55 11.57
N THR A 210 -6.69 -15.94 10.62
CA THR A 210 -5.22 -15.98 10.79
C THR A 210 -4.66 -14.55 10.85
N PHE A 211 -4.98 -13.70 9.88
CA PHE A 211 -4.32 -12.40 9.70
C PHE A 211 -5.10 -11.23 10.32
N HIS A 212 -6.45 -11.33 10.48
CA HIS A 212 -7.31 -10.22 10.90
C HIS A 212 -8.35 -10.66 11.92
N ARG A 213 -7.93 -11.30 13.00
CA ARG A 213 -8.78 -11.96 14.00
C ARG A 213 -9.83 -11.03 14.63
N LYS A 214 -9.46 -9.78 14.97
CA LYS A 214 -10.39 -8.78 15.53
C LYS A 214 -11.46 -8.37 14.51
N TRP A 215 -11.07 -8.17 13.23
CA TRP A 215 -12.00 -7.91 12.14
C TRP A 215 -12.92 -9.11 11.85
N TYR A 216 -12.38 -10.32 11.89
CA TYR A 216 -13.16 -11.54 11.72
C TYR A 216 -14.32 -11.60 12.72
N TYR A 217 -14.08 -11.34 14.01
CA TYR A 217 -15.13 -11.31 15.02
C TYR A 217 -16.17 -10.23 14.77
N GLN A 218 -15.79 -9.09 14.22
CA GLN A 218 -16.72 -8.01 13.90
C GLN A 218 -17.68 -8.39 12.77
N VAL A 219 -17.19 -9.15 11.77
CA VAL A 219 -17.97 -9.51 10.57
C VAL A 219 -18.81 -10.78 10.80
N ILE A 220 -18.26 -11.79 11.46
CA ILE A 220 -18.87 -13.12 11.61
C ILE A 220 -19.56 -13.30 12.98
N GLY A 221 -19.12 -12.56 14.00
CA GLY A 221 -19.72 -12.57 15.33
C GLY A 221 -19.47 -13.82 16.17
N ARG A 222 -18.70 -14.81 15.68
CA ARG A 222 -18.40 -16.06 16.40
C ARG A 222 -16.99 -16.58 16.09
N SER A 223 -16.38 -17.28 17.06
CA SER A 223 -15.17 -18.07 16.83
C SER A 223 -15.45 -19.19 15.84
N PRO A 224 -14.58 -19.46 14.84
CA PRO A 224 -14.73 -20.61 13.95
C PRO A 224 -14.50 -21.94 14.66
N ARG A 225 -13.92 -21.94 15.84
CA ARG A 225 -13.62 -23.13 16.63
C ARG A 225 -14.47 -23.15 17.90
N LYS A 226 -15.22 -24.22 18.08
CA LYS A 226 -15.61 -24.61 19.43
C LYS A 226 -14.33 -24.96 20.17
N GLU A 227 -14.08 -24.27 21.27
CA GLU A 227 -13.07 -24.66 22.25
C GLU A 227 -13.29 -26.09 22.74
#